data_c483385eec9e4904634e3d986c3c0ae5
#
_entry.id   c483385eec9e4904634e3d986c3c0ae5
#
_cell.length_a   1.000
_cell.length_b   1.000
_cell.length_c   1.000
_cell.angle_alpha   90.00
_cell.angle_beta   90.00
_cell.angle_gamma   90.00
#
_symmetry.space_group_name_H-M   'P 1'
#
loop_
_entity.id
_entity.type
_entity.pdbx_description
1 polymer ?
#
loop_
_entity_poly.entity_id
_entity_poly.type
_entity_poly.pdbx_seq_one_letter_code
_entity_poly.pdbx_strand_id
1 'polypeptide(L)'
;MRKLVTALCALVFLSSCDDELKLVSRDFSVTLKSIDGNTAVVGKPINCTLTILDLDPDNGDQILTRFEVRDGDGVILVDNNEYSPGETFEYDFKANNRLDFDFIPATEGEAYIVMGVASELVTRSDSIKLKVSSPEINIRFQNVPDLMLVSEEAEFYLQLDTELYGVKASARFVKGSGRVYISGYDATRGEGVALEKNNLVTFRPDATGQAVIEFTVSSRYGLPVKENVTIQVNQ
;
A
#
# COMPACT_ATOMS: atom_id res chain seq x y z
N MET A 1 -42.10 25.87 -60.58
CA MET A 1 -42.37 26.01 -59.12
C MET A 1 -41.68 24.98 -58.19
N ARG A 2 -41.06 23.92 -58.73
CA ARG A 2 -40.39 22.89 -57.86
C ARG A 2 -38.91 23.19 -57.43
N LYS A 3 -38.27 24.18 -58.06
CA LYS A 3 -36.87 24.55 -57.79
C LYS A 3 -36.68 25.68 -56.79
N LEU A 4 -37.75 26.38 -56.38
CA LEU A 4 -37.66 27.49 -55.41
C LEU A 4 -37.87 27.02 -53.96
N VAL A 5 -38.54 25.87 -53.77
CA VAL A 5 -38.77 25.31 -52.40
C VAL A 5 -37.53 24.63 -51.83
N THR A 6 -36.66 24.07 -52.69
CA THR A 6 -35.43 23.40 -52.25
C THR A 6 -34.32 24.36 -51.78
N ALA A 7 -34.33 25.61 -52.30
CA ALA A 7 -33.36 26.61 -51.89
C ALA A 7 -33.72 27.29 -50.55
N LEU A 8 -35.01 27.29 -50.17
CA LEU A 8 -35.47 27.92 -48.93
C LEU A 8 -35.25 27.00 -47.73
N CYS A 9 -35.30 25.67 -47.91
CA CYS A 9 -35.00 24.73 -46.82
C CYS A 9 -33.51 24.63 -46.47
N ALA A 10 -32.60 24.93 -47.43
CA ALA A 10 -31.17 24.92 -47.18
C ALA A 10 -30.68 26.16 -46.40
N LEU A 11 -31.43 27.27 -46.42
CA LEU A 11 -31.09 28.51 -45.71
C LEU A 11 -31.55 28.51 -44.23
N VAL A 12 -32.54 27.67 -43.88
CA VAL A 12 -33.05 27.59 -42.53
C VAL A 12 -32.15 26.67 -41.64
N PHE A 13 -31.40 25.73 -42.27
CA PHE A 13 -30.47 24.88 -41.53
C PHE A 13 -29.10 25.53 -41.22
N LEU A 14 -28.76 26.66 -41.85
CA LEU A 14 -27.51 27.35 -41.61
C LEU A 14 -27.57 28.43 -40.49
N SER A 15 -28.79 28.77 -40.04
CA SER A 15 -28.95 29.79 -38.99
C SER A 15 -29.21 29.23 -37.60
N SER A 16 -29.28 27.90 -37.44
CA SER A 16 -29.46 27.26 -36.15
C SER A 16 -28.19 26.58 -35.60
N CYS A 17 -27.03 26.74 -36.28
CA CYS A 17 -25.77 26.13 -35.88
C CYS A 17 -24.80 27.07 -35.16
N ASP A 18 -25.18 28.31 -34.92
CA ASP A 18 -24.22 29.28 -34.33
C ASP A 18 -24.28 29.38 -32.81
N ASP A 19 -25.23 28.73 -32.12
CA ASP A 19 -25.32 28.80 -30.66
C ASP A 19 -24.86 27.55 -29.90
N GLU A 20 -24.51 26.47 -30.60
CA GLU A 20 -24.19 25.19 -29.92
C GLU A 20 -22.72 24.75 -29.95
N LEU A 21 -21.82 25.54 -30.51
CA LEU A 21 -20.39 25.20 -30.54
C LEU A 21 -19.51 26.17 -29.72
N LYS A 22 -19.98 26.62 -28.60
CA LYS A 22 -19.08 27.00 -27.52
C LYS A 22 -18.80 25.78 -26.67
N LEU A 23 -18.25 24.76 -27.24
CA LEU A 23 -17.36 23.81 -26.53
C LEU A 23 -16.11 24.63 -26.12
N VAL A 24 -16.27 25.48 -25.15
CA VAL A 24 -15.14 26.04 -24.45
C VAL A 24 -14.59 24.87 -23.65
N SER A 25 -13.64 24.16 -24.25
CA SER A 25 -12.75 23.25 -23.54
C SER A 25 -12.04 24.10 -22.49
N ARG A 26 -12.64 24.20 -21.31
CA ARG A 26 -11.97 24.83 -20.17
C ARG A 26 -10.88 23.89 -19.75
N ASP A 27 -9.67 24.26 -20.10
CA ASP A 27 -8.48 23.54 -19.69
C ASP A 27 -8.28 23.74 -18.19
N PHE A 28 -7.92 22.69 -17.48
CA PHE A 28 -7.58 22.74 -16.06
C PHE A 28 -6.14 22.26 -15.89
N SER A 29 -5.52 22.68 -14.82
CA SER A 29 -4.18 22.24 -14.42
C SER A 29 -4.23 21.35 -13.19
N VAL A 30 -3.29 20.42 -13.11
CA VAL A 30 -3.14 19.46 -12.02
C VAL A 30 -1.77 19.61 -11.42
N THR A 31 -1.69 19.62 -10.10
CA THR A 31 -0.42 19.67 -9.36
C THR A 31 -0.42 18.60 -8.28
N LEU A 32 0.59 17.73 -8.29
CA LEU A 32 0.80 16.68 -7.31
C LEU A 32 2.01 17.05 -6.42
N LYS A 33 1.85 16.97 -5.11
CA LYS A 33 2.92 17.27 -4.15
C LYS A 33 2.90 16.27 -3.01
N SER A 34 4.07 15.92 -2.50
CA SER A 34 4.21 15.32 -1.18
C SER A 34 4.34 16.43 -0.14
N ILE A 35 3.59 16.32 0.96
CA ILE A 35 3.63 17.27 2.07
C ILE A 35 4.85 17.01 2.95
N ASP A 36 5.20 15.73 3.13
CA ASP A 36 6.28 15.28 4.03
C ASP A 36 7.66 15.26 3.35
N GLY A 37 7.77 15.81 2.13
CA GLY A 37 9.00 15.84 1.34
C GLY A 37 9.13 14.64 0.39
N ASN A 38 10.34 14.39 -0.12
CA ASN A 38 10.56 13.41 -1.20
C ASN A 38 11.20 12.10 -0.70
N THR A 39 11.14 11.82 0.60
CA THR A 39 11.63 10.57 1.19
C THR A 39 10.49 9.83 1.85
N ALA A 40 10.43 8.53 1.63
CA ALA A 40 9.42 7.65 2.18
C ALA A 40 10.07 6.38 2.76
N VAL A 41 9.31 5.64 3.55
CA VAL A 41 9.74 4.37 4.14
C VAL A 41 8.73 3.30 3.76
N VAL A 42 9.21 2.15 3.30
CA VAL A 42 8.35 1.02 2.94
C VAL A 42 7.34 0.72 4.06
N GLY A 43 6.07 0.62 3.69
CA GLY A 43 4.98 0.33 4.62
C GLY A 43 4.53 1.48 5.50
N LYS A 44 5.13 2.68 5.40
CA LYS A 44 4.67 3.88 6.10
C LYS A 44 3.92 4.82 5.16
N PRO A 45 2.78 5.36 5.60
CA PRO A 45 2.09 6.37 4.81
C PRO A 45 2.93 7.65 4.69
N ILE A 46 2.90 8.26 3.52
CA ILE A 46 3.40 9.59 3.24
C ILE A 46 2.26 10.44 2.69
N ASN A 47 2.04 11.60 3.29
CA ASN A 47 0.95 12.49 2.90
C ASN A 47 1.24 13.17 1.57
N CYS A 48 0.29 13.06 0.65
CA CYS A 48 0.32 13.67 -0.67
C CYS A 48 -0.93 14.50 -0.91
N THR A 49 -0.80 15.49 -1.79
CA THR A 49 -1.90 16.35 -2.18
C THR A 49 -1.94 16.47 -3.70
N LEU A 50 -3.11 16.24 -4.28
CA LEU A 50 -3.45 16.57 -5.66
C LEU A 50 -4.32 17.81 -5.66
N THR A 51 -3.90 18.87 -6.37
CA THR A 51 -4.65 20.10 -6.51
C THR A 51 -5.04 20.31 -7.97
N ILE A 52 -6.30 20.66 -8.22
CA ILE A 52 -6.82 21.03 -9.54
C ILE A 52 -7.12 22.51 -9.55
N LEU A 53 -6.58 23.23 -10.52
CA LEU A 53 -6.83 24.67 -10.73
C LEU A 53 -7.61 24.87 -12.01
N ASP A 54 -8.45 25.89 -12.03
CA ASP A 54 -9.26 26.31 -13.18
C ASP A 54 -10.34 25.28 -13.61
N LEU A 55 -10.65 24.30 -12.74
CA LEU A 55 -11.80 23.40 -12.97
C LEU A 55 -13.08 24.21 -12.86
N ASP A 56 -13.95 24.11 -13.88
CA ASP A 56 -15.28 24.74 -13.84
C ASP A 56 -16.25 23.88 -13.03
N PRO A 57 -16.68 24.33 -11.85
CA PRO A 57 -17.58 23.54 -11.00
C PRO A 57 -18.99 23.36 -11.60
N ASP A 58 -19.39 24.25 -12.54
CA ASP A 58 -20.75 24.24 -13.11
C ASP A 58 -20.90 23.32 -14.32
N ASN A 59 -19.81 22.73 -14.81
CA ASN A 59 -19.80 22.00 -16.07
C ASN A 59 -20.47 20.60 -16.00
N GLY A 60 -20.95 20.15 -14.87
CA GLY A 60 -21.69 18.87 -14.75
C GLY A 60 -20.84 17.62 -14.97
N ASP A 61 -19.61 17.75 -15.48
CA ASP A 61 -18.73 16.66 -15.86
C ASP A 61 -18.34 15.80 -14.66
N GLN A 62 -18.39 14.49 -14.86
CA GLN A 62 -17.84 13.53 -13.94
C GLN A 62 -16.31 13.57 -14.03
N ILE A 63 -15.64 13.76 -12.88
CA ILE A 63 -14.19 13.79 -12.80
C ILE A 63 -13.71 12.42 -12.31
N LEU A 64 -12.94 11.74 -13.14
CA LEU A 64 -12.29 10.48 -12.81
C LEU A 64 -10.83 10.74 -12.47
N THR A 65 -10.41 10.19 -11.34
CA THR A 65 -9.01 10.21 -10.90
C THR A 65 -8.41 8.83 -11.10
N ARG A 66 -7.22 8.77 -11.68
CA ARG A 66 -6.46 7.53 -11.88
C ARG A 66 -5.11 7.61 -11.18
N PHE A 67 -4.82 6.58 -10.41
CA PHE A 67 -3.55 6.40 -9.75
C PHE A 67 -2.66 5.43 -10.52
N GLU A 68 -1.39 5.78 -10.71
CA GLU A 68 -0.37 4.92 -11.32
C GLU A 68 0.96 5.04 -10.56
N VAL A 69 1.70 3.94 -10.52
CA VAL A 69 3.11 3.91 -10.10
C VAL A 69 3.92 3.40 -11.30
N ARG A 70 4.86 4.20 -11.80
CA ARG A 70 5.69 3.82 -12.96
C ARG A 70 6.96 3.09 -12.57
N ASP A 71 7.59 3.51 -11.46
CA ASP A 71 8.72 2.83 -10.85
C ASP A 71 8.35 2.54 -9.39
N GLY A 72 8.83 1.42 -8.84
CA GLY A 72 8.46 0.96 -7.51
C GLY A 72 7.08 0.29 -7.48
N ASP A 73 6.52 0.20 -6.28
CA ASP A 73 5.18 -0.35 -6.00
C ASP A 73 4.59 0.30 -4.75
N GLY A 74 3.28 0.29 -4.63
CA GLY A 74 2.57 0.84 -3.48
C GLY A 74 1.08 1.05 -3.75
N VAL A 75 0.38 1.51 -2.73
CA VAL A 75 -1.06 1.81 -2.79
C VAL A 75 -1.32 3.21 -2.28
N ILE A 76 -2.48 3.78 -2.62
CA ILE A 76 -2.94 5.02 -1.99
C ILE A 76 -4.15 4.75 -1.11
N LEU A 77 -4.28 5.55 -0.05
CA LEU A 77 -5.47 5.60 0.79
C LEU A 77 -6.16 6.95 0.59
N VAL A 78 -7.40 6.92 0.14
CA VAL A 78 -8.28 8.08 0.02
C VAL A 78 -9.50 7.82 0.90
N ASP A 79 -9.75 8.64 1.88
CA ASP A 79 -10.87 8.48 2.82
C ASP A 79 -10.99 7.06 3.41
N ASN A 80 -9.84 6.44 3.78
CA ASN A 80 -9.70 5.06 4.25
C ASN A 80 -10.01 3.96 3.20
N ASN A 81 -10.22 4.30 1.94
CA ASN A 81 -10.33 3.34 0.86
C ASN A 81 -8.95 3.14 0.22
N GLU A 82 -8.53 1.88 0.05
CA GLU A 82 -7.27 1.52 -0.60
C GLU A 82 -7.48 1.38 -2.11
N TYR A 83 -6.60 2.02 -2.90
CA TYR A 83 -6.57 1.91 -4.35
C TYR A 83 -5.20 1.44 -4.81
N SER A 84 -5.20 0.44 -5.70
CA SER A 84 -4.01 -0.11 -6.34
C SER A 84 -3.63 0.66 -7.61
N PRO A 85 -2.37 0.57 -8.08
CA PRO A 85 -1.96 1.19 -9.33
C PRO A 85 -2.83 0.73 -10.52
N GLY A 86 -3.26 1.68 -11.33
CA GLY A 86 -4.14 1.45 -12.47
C GLY A 86 -5.63 1.58 -12.17
N GLU A 87 -6.02 1.64 -10.91
CA GLU A 87 -7.41 1.86 -10.52
C GLU A 87 -7.84 3.32 -10.73
N THR A 88 -9.13 3.49 -11.01
CA THR A 88 -9.79 4.79 -11.13
C THR A 88 -10.84 4.93 -10.06
N PHE A 89 -10.99 6.14 -9.55
CA PHE A 89 -12.02 6.49 -8.58
C PHE A 89 -12.61 7.88 -8.86
N GLU A 90 -13.81 8.09 -8.37
CA GLU A 90 -14.48 9.38 -8.43
C GLU A 90 -14.15 10.19 -7.18
N TYR A 91 -13.89 11.47 -7.35
CA TYR A 91 -13.72 12.41 -6.26
C TYR A 91 -14.40 13.73 -6.57
N ASP A 92 -15.09 14.31 -5.59
CA ASP A 92 -15.84 15.55 -5.75
C ASP A 92 -14.92 16.79 -5.63
N PHE A 93 -14.23 17.10 -6.72
CA PHE A 93 -13.40 18.30 -6.81
C PHE A 93 -14.20 19.62 -6.87
N LYS A 94 -15.54 19.57 -7.04
CA LYS A 94 -16.38 20.76 -7.01
C LYS A 94 -16.55 21.31 -5.62
N ALA A 95 -16.62 20.40 -4.62
CA ALA A 95 -16.66 20.81 -3.21
C ALA A 95 -15.30 21.27 -2.71
N ASN A 96 -14.22 20.67 -3.21
CA ASN A 96 -12.86 20.97 -2.84
C ASN A 96 -11.91 20.70 -4.01
N ASN A 97 -11.21 21.72 -4.49
CA ASN A 97 -10.23 21.60 -5.57
C ASN A 97 -8.95 20.82 -5.19
N ARG A 98 -8.96 20.18 -4.03
CA ARG A 98 -7.84 19.49 -3.43
C ARG A 98 -8.26 18.11 -2.93
N LEU A 99 -7.48 17.09 -3.28
CA LEU A 99 -7.54 15.73 -2.77
C LEU A 99 -6.30 15.46 -1.93
N ASP A 100 -6.48 15.21 -0.65
CA ASP A 100 -5.42 14.73 0.22
C ASP A 100 -5.51 13.21 0.32
N PHE A 101 -4.37 12.54 0.25
CA PHE A 101 -4.27 11.10 0.30
C PHE A 101 -2.94 10.66 0.87
N ASP A 102 -2.89 9.42 1.37
CA ASP A 102 -1.67 8.79 1.82
C ASP A 102 -1.16 7.83 0.73
N PHE A 103 0.12 7.93 0.37
CA PHE A 103 0.79 6.89 -0.40
C PHE A 103 1.57 5.97 0.53
N ILE A 104 1.40 4.64 0.39
CA ILE A 104 2.11 3.63 1.15
C ILE A 104 3.00 2.84 0.18
N PRO A 105 4.32 3.11 0.13
CA PRO A 105 5.23 2.39 -0.75
C PRO A 105 5.39 0.94 -0.28
N ALA A 106 5.44 -0.01 -1.23
CA ALA A 106 5.60 -1.43 -0.98
C ALA A 106 7.03 -1.93 -1.22
N THR A 107 7.84 -1.20 -2.02
CA THR A 107 9.21 -1.60 -2.40
C THR A 107 10.21 -0.50 -2.12
N GLU A 108 11.44 -0.88 -1.80
CA GLU A 108 12.58 0.02 -1.66
C GLU A 108 13.07 0.50 -3.03
N GLY A 109 13.68 1.68 -3.06
CA GLY A 109 14.24 2.29 -4.25
C GLY A 109 13.60 3.62 -4.59
N GLU A 110 13.32 3.86 -5.86
CA GLU A 110 12.60 5.04 -6.32
C GLU A 110 11.14 4.68 -6.59
N ALA A 111 10.21 5.50 -6.11
CA ALA A 111 8.79 5.41 -6.48
C ALA A 111 8.43 6.63 -7.32
N TYR A 112 7.91 6.40 -8.52
CA TYR A 112 7.44 7.45 -9.43
C TYR A 112 5.91 7.39 -9.51
N ILE A 113 5.27 8.26 -8.74
CA ILE A 113 3.81 8.30 -8.59
C ILE A 113 3.23 9.26 -9.61
N VAL A 114 2.19 8.85 -10.29
CA VAL A 114 1.45 9.66 -11.26
C VAL A 114 -0.03 9.69 -10.86
N MET A 115 -0.59 10.88 -10.76
CA MET A 115 -2.03 11.08 -10.62
C MET A 115 -2.58 11.71 -11.88
N GLY A 116 -3.48 11.01 -12.54
CA GLY A 116 -4.21 11.47 -13.71
C GLY A 116 -5.62 11.90 -13.32
N VAL A 117 -6.08 13.00 -13.90
CA VAL A 117 -7.45 13.50 -13.75
C VAL A 117 -8.06 13.65 -15.13
N ALA A 118 -9.22 13.06 -15.34
CA ALA A 118 -9.92 13.08 -16.59
C ALA A 118 -11.34 13.65 -16.40
N SER A 119 -11.70 14.62 -17.24
CA SER A 119 -13.08 15.00 -17.53
C SER A 119 -13.49 14.35 -18.86
N GLU A 120 -14.70 14.59 -19.32
CA GLU A 120 -15.17 14.06 -20.62
C GLU A 120 -14.28 14.49 -21.81
N LEU A 121 -13.67 15.66 -21.74
CA LEU A 121 -12.95 16.27 -22.86
C LEU A 121 -11.45 16.42 -22.65
N VAL A 122 -10.98 16.47 -21.39
CA VAL A 122 -9.60 16.82 -21.06
C VAL A 122 -9.04 15.85 -20.05
N THR A 123 -7.83 15.38 -20.30
CA THR A 123 -7.04 14.60 -19.32
C THR A 123 -5.77 15.36 -18.98
N ARG A 124 -5.47 15.49 -17.69
CA ARG A 124 -4.23 16.06 -17.17
C ARG A 124 -3.63 15.14 -16.13
N SER A 125 -2.33 15.16 -16.00
CA SER A 125 -1.63 14.40 -14.99
C SER A 125 -0.43 15.17 -14.47
N ASP A 126 -0.05 14.89 -13.24
CA ASP A 126 1.21 15.32 -12.66
C ASP A 126 1.84 14.16 -11.88
N SER A 127 3.11 14.30 -11.52
CA SER A 127 3.88 13.21 -10.95
C SER A 127 4.88 13.72 -9.91
N ILE A 128 5.14 12.86 -8.91
CA ILE A 128 6.21 13.07 -7.94
C ILE A 128 7.14 11.86 -7.91
N LYS A 129 8.39 12.13 -7.60
CA LYS A 129 9.42 11.11 -7.38
C LYS A 129 9.78 11.09 -5.91
N LEU A 130 9.69 9.89 -5.31
CA LEU A 130 10.04 9.63 -3.93
C LEU A 130 11.25 8.68 -3.87
N LYS A 131 12.14 8.92 -2.91
CA LYS A 131 13.19 7.97 -2.53
C LYS A 131 12.67 7.14 -1.36
N VAL A 132 12.50 5.84 -1.58
CA VAL A 132 11.94 4.90 -0.60
C VAL A 132 13.07 4.08 0.03
N SER A 133 13.13 4.05 1.35
CA SER A 133 14.04 3.20 2.12
C SER A 133 13.26 2.07 2.80
N SER A 134 13.90 0.90 2.93
CA SER A 134 13.34 -0.19 3.75
C SER A 134 13.60 0.07 5.23
N PRO A 135 12.60 -0.09 6.10
CA PRO A 135 12.84 -0.10 7.52
C PRO A 135 13.51 -1.42 7.91
N GLU A 136 14.41 -1.35 8.86
CA GLU A 136 15.00 -2.54 9.45
C GLU A 136 13.98 -3.25 10.35
N ILE A 137 13.94 -4.58 10.25
CA ILE A 137 13.29 -5.44 11.21
C ILE A 137 14.39 -6.08 12.04
N ASN A 138 14.50 -5.68 13.30
CA ASN A 138 15.44 -6.27 14.23
C ASN A 138 14.67 -7.16 15.20
N ILE A 139 15.10 -8.42 15.33
CA ILE A 139 14.56 -9.37 16.29
C ILE A 139 15.67 -9.84 17.23
N ARG A 140 15.31 -10.08 18.48
CA ARG A 140 16.21 -10.63 19.49
C ARG A 140 15.46 -11.64 20.32
N PHE A 141 16.16 -12.73 20.67
CA PHE A 141 15.64 -13.71 21.60
C PHE A 141 16.29 -13.51 22.97
N GLN A 142 15.48 -13.56 24.03
CA GLN A 142 15.94 -13.44 25.41
C GLN A 142 15.49 -14.66 26.22
N ASN A 143 16.35 -15.08 27.15
CA ASN A 143 16.11 -16.21 28.06
C ASN A 143 15.88 -17.54 27.33
N VAL A 144 16.50 -17.73 26.17
CA VAL A 144 16.48 -19.03 25.48
C VAL A 144 17.26 -20.02 26.34
N PRO A 145 16.68 -21.15 26.75
CA PRO A 145 17.43 -22.17 27.50
C PRO A 145 18.39 -22.91 26.56
N ASP A 146 19.58 -23.15 26.99
CA ASP A 146 20.56 -24.00 26.27
C ASP A 146 20.15 -25.49 26.33
N LEU A 147 19.46 -25.89 27.42
CA LEU A 147 19.09 -27.27 27.74
C LEU A 147 17.70 -27.33 28.35
N MET A 148 16.92 -28.37 27.98
CA MET A 148 15.62 -28.68 28.55
C MET A 148 15.36 -30.19 28.53
N LEU A 149 14.34 -30.65 29.25
CA LEU A 149 13.85 -32.04 29.16
C LEU A 149 12.71 -32.13 28.12
N VAL A 150 12.57 -33.29 27.48
CA VAL A 150 11.51 -33.55 26.49
C VAL A 150 10.11 -33.46 27.10
N SER A 151 9.97 -33.64 28.42
CA SER A 151 8.70 -33.52 29.15
C SER A 151 8.36 -32.10 29.62
N GLU A 152 9.23 -31.14 29.36
CA GLU A 152 9.08 -29.76 29.78
C GLU A 152 8.71 -28.85 28.63
N GLU A 153 8.23 -27.66 28.99
CA GLU A 153 8.03 -26.55 28.06
C GLU A 153 9.11 -25.49 28.31
N ALA A 154 9.74 -25.00 27.27
CA ALA A 154 10.65 -23.88 27.34
C ALA A 154 9.92 -22.58 27.05
N GLU A 155 10.10 -21.59 27.92
CA GLU A 155 9.58 -20.24 27.71
C GLU A 155 10.74 -19.26 27.52
N PHE A 156 10.66 -18.44 26.48
CA PHE A 156 11.60 -17.37 26.18
C PHE A 156 10.89 -16.23 25.47
N TYR A 157 11.57 -15.13 25.21
CA TYR A 157 10.95 -13.97 24.60
C TYR A 157 11.54 -13.67 23.23
N LEU A 158 10.65 -13.36 22.27
CA LEU A 158 10.98 -12.73 21.01
C LEU A 158 10.69 -11.22 21.14
N GLN A 159 11.75 -10.43 21.08
CA GLN A 159 11.67 -8.97 21.05
C GLN A 159 11.74 -8.49 19.63
N LEU A 160 10.81 -7.61 19.25
CA LEU A 160 10.72 -6.96 17.96
C LEU A 160 11.07 -5.48 18.11
N ASP A 161 12.03 -5.03 17.31
CA ASP A 161 12.39 -3.62 17.16
C ASP A 161 12.23 -3.25 15.69
N THR A 162 11.14 -2.59 15.38
CA THR A 162 10.81 -2.08 14.03
C THR A 162 9.74 -1.01 14.14
N GLU A 163 9.71 -0.15 13.14
CA GLU A 163 8.64 0.84 12.97
C GLU A 163 7.50 0.37 12.07
N LEU A 164 7.59 -0.86 11.52
CA LEU A 164 6.54 -1.43 10.68
C LEU A 164 5.33 -1.89 11.50
N TYR A 165 4.15 -1.73 10.90
CA TYR A 165 2.90 -2.26 11.43
C TYR A 165 2.58 -3.63 10.84
N GLY A 166 1.75 -4.41 11.55
CA GLY A 166 1.24 -5.69 11.04
C GLY A 166 2.31 -6.74 10.84
N VAL A 167 3.39 -6.67 11.61
CA VAL A 167 4.48 -7.66 11.57
C VAL A 167 3.99 -8.99 12.13
N LYS A 168 4.33 -10.08 11.44
CA LYS A 168 3.97 -11.45 11.82
C LYS A 168 5.21 -12.32 11.86
N ALA A 169 5.18 -13.34 12.73
CA ALA A 169 6.21 -14.38 12.78
C ALA A 169 5.61 -15.77 12.55
N SER A 170 6.36 -16.61 11.86
CA SER A 170 6.15 -18.04 11.78
C SER A 170 7.40 -18.76 12.25
N ALA A 171 7.23 -20.00 12.69
CA ALA A 171 8.32 -20.86 13.12
C ALA A 171 8.32 -22.17 12.35
N ARG A 172 9.51 -22.67 11.99
CA ARG A 172 9.67 -24.00 11.44
C ARG A 172 10.87 -24.71 12.02
N PHE A 173 10.83 -26.03 12.10
CA PHE A 173 11.98 -26.81 12.54
C PHE A 173 12.93 -27.02 11.36
N VAL A 174 14.18 -26.60 11.53
CA VAL A 174 15.31 -26.97 10.67
C VAL A 174 15.86 -28.32 11.11
N LYS A 175 15.85 -28.57 12.44
CA LYS A 175 16.26 -29.82 13.06
C LYS A 175 15.39 -30.08 14.29
N GLY A 176 15.11 -31.35 14.59
CA GLY A 176 14.21 -31.72 15.69
C GLY A 176 12.74 -31.64 15.29
N SER A 177 11.86 -31.73 16.29
CA SER A 177 10.41 -31.65 16.12
C SER A 177 9.75 -31.14 17.40
N GLY A 178 8.52 -30.61 17.24
CA GLY A 178 7.76 -30.06 18.36
C GLY A 178 6.70 -29.08 17.89
N ARG A 179 6.26 -28.25 18.83
CA ARG A 179 5.35 -27.12 18.57
C ARG A 179 5.92 -25.85 19.16
N VAL A 180 5.74 -24.77 18.45
CA VAL A 180 6.13 -23.43 18.88
C VAL A 180 4.89 -22.56 18.92
N TYR A 181 4.66 -21.94 20.06
CA TYR A 181 3.59 -20.97 20.24
C TYR A 181 4.20 -19.58 20.46
N ILE A 182 3.62 -18.57 19.86
CA ILE A 182 3.95 -17.17 20.10
C ILE A 182 2.71 -16.51 20.68
N SER A 183 2.81 -15.95 21.89
CA SER A 183 1.69 -15.34 22.60
C SER A 183 0.44 -16.27 22.66
N GLY A 184 0.67 -17.59 22.78
CA GLY A 184 -0.37 -18.63 22.85
C GLY A 184 -0.89 -19.14 21.50
N TYR A 185 -0.46 -18.57 20.37
CA TYR A 185 -0.87 -19.00 19.03
C TYR A 185 0.19 -19.89 18.38
N ASP A 186 -0.25 -20.98 17.75
CA ASP A 186 0.64 -21.94 17.09
C ASP A 186 1.33 -21.33 15.86
N ALA A 187 2.61 -21.03 15.98
CA ALA A 187 3.43 -20.40 14.95
C ALA A 187 3.95 -21.42 13.90
N THR A 188 3.78 -22.74 14.13
CA THR A 188 4.24 -23.79 13.20
C THR A 188 3.25 -24.08 12.08
N ARG A 189 2.04 -23.55 12.12
CA ARG A 189 0.98 -23.79 11.12
C ARG A 189 1.08 -22.94 9.85
N GLY A 190 2.07 -22.05 9.75
CA GLY A 190 2.34 -21.29 8.51
C GLY A 190 1.55 -19.99 8.32
N GLU A 191 0.50 -19.71 9.09
CA GLU A 191 -0.33 -18.50 8.92
C GLU A 191 0.31 -17.21 9.48
N GLY A 192 1.42 -17.33 10.21
CA GLY A 192 2.10 -16.21 10.86
C GLY A 192 1.28 -15.61 12.02
N VAL A 193 1.89 -15.48 13.17
CA VAL A 193 1.33 -14.88 14.38
C VAL A 193 1.68 -13.41 14.43
N ALA A 194 0.70 -12.53 14.67
CA ALA A 194 0.95 -11.10 14.84
C ALA A 194 1.88 -10.85 16.03
N LEU A 195 2.87 -9.96 15.83
CA LEU A 195 3.86 -9.62 16.84
C LEU A 195 3.57 -8.28 17.48
N GLU A 196 3.83 -8.22 18.79
CA GLU A 196 4.00 -7.00 19.56
C GLU A 196 5.50 -6.75 19.81
N LYS A 197 5.86 -5.71 20.58
CA LYS A 197 7.26 -5.42 20.93
C LYS A 197 7.92 -6.57 21.71
N ASN A 198 7.16 -7.24 22.58
CA ASN A 198 7.63 -8.38 23.38
C ASN A 198 6.60 -9.50 23.27
N ASN A 199 7.04 -10.67 22.84
CA ASN A 199 6.20 -11.82 22.62
C ASN A 199 6.73 -13.01 23.41
N LEU A 200 5.89 -13.64 24.22
CA LEU A 200 6.23 -14.88 24.88
C LEU A 200 6.24 -16.01 23.84
N VAL A 201 7.33 -16.73 23.76
CA VAL A 201 7.48 -17.94 22.94
C VAL A 201 7.49 -19.14 23.87
N THR A 202 6.63 -20.12 23.59
CA THR A 202 6.59 -21.42 24.28
C THR A 202 6.96 -22.50 23.29
N PHE A 203 8.01 -23.27 23.60
CA PHE A 203 8.43 -24.43 22.82
C PHE A 203 8.11 -25.73 23.55
N ARG A 204 7.46 -26.66 22.87
CA ARG A 204 7.12 -28.04 23.32
C ARG A 204 7.81 -29.04 22.41
N PRO A 205 8.89 -29.69 22.84
CA PRO A 205 9.56 -30.68 22.01
C PRO A 205 8.78 -31.99 21.96
N ASP A 206 8.87 -32.69 20.84
CA ASP A 206 8.30 -34.05 20.67
C ASP A 206 9.38 -35.14 20.77
N ALA A 207 10.66 -34.79 20.71
CA ALA A 207 11.78 -35.74 20.72
C ALA A 207 13.03 -35.13 21.35
N THR A 208 13.90 -36.02 21.85
CA THR A 208 15.23 -35.66 22.34
C THR A 208 16.20 -35.35 21.22
N GLY A 209 17.24 -34.59 21.51
CA GLY A 209 18.27 -34.16 20.55
C GLY A 209 18.33 -32.67 20.40
N GLN A 210 19.06 -32.21 19.41
CA GLN A 210 19.15 -30.79 19.12
C GLN A 210 17.90 -30.32 18.34
N ALA A 211 17.17 -29.37 18.90
CA ALA A 211 16.11 -28.62 18.19
C ALA A 211 16.70 -27.31 17.63
N VAL A 212 16.55 -27.08 16.33
CA VAL A 212 16.88 -25.82 15.66
C VAL A 212 15.59 -25.29 15.04
N ILE A 213 15.14 -24.16 15.56
CA ILE A 213 13.88 -23.50 15.18
C ILE A 213 14.23 -22.24 14.40
N GLU A 214 13.84 -22.18 13.11
CA GLU A 214 13.93 -20.95 12.32
C GLU A 214 12.66 -20.15 12.52
N PHE A 215 12.80 -18.92 12.97
CA PHE A 215 11.74 -17.92 12.99
C PHE A 215 11.86 -17.06 11.75
N THR A 216 10.77 -16.91 11.02
CA THR A 216 10.66 -15.99 9.90
C THR A 216 9.72 -14.86 10.30
N VAL A 217 10.24 -13.64 10.37
CA VAL A 217 9.49 -12.43 10.70
C VAL A 217 9.30 -11.62 9.44
N SER A 218 8.06 -11.29 9.14
CA SER A 218 7.68 -10.56 7.92
C SER A 218 6.59 -9.55 8.20
N SER A 219 6.50 -8.55 7.36
CA SER A 219 5.35 -7.65 7.30
C SER A 219 4.74 -7.72 5.90
N ARG A 220 3.60 -7.05 5.70
CA ARG A 220 3.03 -6.86 4.35
C ARG A 220 4.06 -6.16 3.44
N TYR A 221 4.95 -5.37 4.03
CA TYR A 221 5.94 -4.55 3.35
C TYR A 221 7.33 -4.85 3.91
N GLY A 222 8.33 -4.93 3.04
CA GLY A 222 9.71 -5.19 3.41
C GLY A 222 10.15 -6.65 3.27
N LEU A 223 11.45 -6.87 3.39
CA LEU A 223 12.04 -8.21 3.28
C LEU A 223 11.87 -8.99 4.58
N PRO A 224 11.55 -10.29 4.52
CA PRO A 224 11.47 -11.12 5.71
C PRO A 224 12.85 -11.30 6.35
N VAL A 225 12.89 -11.24 7.67
CA VAL A 225 14.08 -11.53 8.48
C VAL A 225 13.96 -12.94 9.05
N LYS A 226 15.08 -13.68 9.07
CA LYS A 226 15.15 -15.04 9.58
C LYS A 226 16.22 -15.14 10.64
N GLU A 227 15.84 -15.76 11.77
CA GLU A 227 16.74 -16.03 12.89
C GLU A 227 16.52 -17.44 13.44
N ASN A 228 17.59 -18.08 13.89
CA ASN A 228 17.57 -19.43 14.42
C ASN A 228 17.74 -19.45 15.93
N VAL A 229 16.91 -20.22 16.61
CA VAL A 229 17.06 -20.58 18.02
C VAL A 229 17.44 -22.04 18.11
N THR A 230 18.46 -22.35 18.92
CA THR A 230 18.95 -23.71 19.13
C THR A 230 18.80 -24.10 20.60
N ILE A 231 18.16 -25.25 20.86
CA ILE A 231 17.92 -25.77 22.20
C ILE A 231 18.29 -27.26 22.21
N GLN A 232 19.06 -27.73 23.21
CA GLN A 232 19.34 -29.14 23.43
C GLN A 232 18.21 -29.75 24.25
N VAL A 233 17.60 -30.83 23.78
CA VAL A 233 16.51 -31.55 24.45
C VAL A 233 17.03 -32.91 24.93
N ASN A 234 16.96 -33.14 26.22
CA ASN A 234 17.36 -34.39 26.87
C ASN A 234 16.13 -35.22 27.31
N GLN A 235 16.39 -36.48 27.74
CA GLN A 235 15.36 -37.31 28.35
C GLN A 235 14.96 -36.85 29.74
#